data_e2482f53169b7ecc2ac7315bcb0c4158
#
_entry.id   e2482f53169b7ecc2ac7315bcb0c4158
#
_cell.length_a   1.000
_cell.length_b   1.000
_cell.length_c   1.000
_cell.angle_alpha   90.00
_cell.angle_beta   90.00
_cell.angle_gamma   90.00
#
_symmetry.space_group_name_H-M   'P 1'
#
loop_
_entity.id
_entity.type
_entity.pdbx_description
1 polymer ?
#
loop_
_entity_poly.entity_id
_entity_poly.type
_entity_poly.pdbx_seq_one_letter_code
_entity_poly.pdbx_strand_id
1 'polypeptide(L)'
;HPDPAKRETKDLQHSFVESPTEGDNLYRWSVDVKDSKSVIELPDYYRFLNKNDMVWVAPTDHFGAAYGKVTSDQRCLEVCANADGNYNVLLIGTRKDTCATSAWRGVEPDRTAGSPARNIA
;
A
#
# COMPACT_ATOMS: atom_id res chain seq x y z
N HIS A 1 -9.83 12.68 -5.56
CA HIS A 1 -8.43 12.50 -5.22
C HIS A 1 -8.21 12.80 -3.73
N PRO A 2 -7.48 11.96 -2.99
CA PRO A 2 -7.31 12.14 -1.55
C PRO A 2 -6.40 13.32 -1.16
N ASP A 3 -5.53 13.78 -2.08
CA ASP A 3 -4.71 14.97 -1.84
C ASP A 3 -5.56 16.23 -1.99
N PRO A 4 -5.71 17.05 -0.94
CA PRO A 4 -6.54 18.25 -1.01
C PRO A 4 -6.15 19.23 -2.12
N ALA A 5 -4.86 19.31 -2.47
CA ALA A 5 -4.38 20.18 -3.53
C ALA A 5 -4.79 19.73 -4.94
N LYS A 6 -5.16 18.47 -5.12
CA LYS A 6 -5.53 17.87 -6.41
C LYS A 6 -7.00 17.48 -6.50
N ARG A 7 -7.75 17.63 -5.43
CA ARG A 7 -9.13 17.11 -5.30
C ARG A 7 -10.09 17.61 -6.37
N GLU A 8 -9.99 18.87 -6.77
CA GLU A 8 -10.87 19.48 -7.75
C GLU A 8 -10.43 19.29 -9.20
N THR A 9 -9.17 18.90 -9.42
CA THR A 9 -8.59 18.82 -10.76
C THR A 9 -8.24 17.42 -11.21
N LYS A 10 -8.11 16.46 -10.27
CA LYS A 10 -7.68 15.11 -10.59
C LYS A 10 -8.44 14.06 -9.79
N ASP A 11 -8.75 12.97 -10.48
CA ASP A 11 -9.20 11.75 -9.87
C ASP A 11 -8.02 10.81 -9.68
N LEU A 12 -8.12 9.90 -8.72
CA LEU A 12 -7.17 8.82 -8.53
C LEU A 12 -7.86 7.49 -8.81
N GLN A 13 -7.34 6.75 -9.79
CA GLN A 13 -7.85 5.42 -10.13
C GLN A 13 -6.86 4.33 -9.78
N HIS A 14 -7.32 3.33 -9.04
CA HIS A 14 -6.59 2.09 -8.76
C HIS A 14 -7.48 0.89 -9.10
N SER A 15 -6.83 -0.21 -9.48
CA SER A 15 -7.52 -1.50 -9.57
C SER A 15 -7.69 -2.07 -8.17
N PHE A 16 -8.63 -3.01 -8.03
CA PHE A 16 -8.97 -3.61 -6.75
C PHE A 16 -8.06 -4.79 -6.41
N VAL A 17 -7.77 -4.92 -5.12
CA VAL A 17 -7.30 -6.15 -4.50
C VAL A 17 -8.31 -6.53 -3.43
N GLU A 18 -8.81 -7.76 -3.47
CA GLU A 18 -9.72 -8.23 -2.44
C GLU A 18 -8.97 -8.50 -1.13
N SER A 19 -9.47 -7.96 -0.03
CA SER A 19 -8.90 -8.15 1.29
C SER A 19 -10.01 -7.97 2.35
N PRO A 20 -9.84 -8.57 3.55
CA PRO A 20 -10.82 -8.42 4.62
C PRO A 20 -10.62 -7.13 5.42
N THR A 21 -10.36 -6.03 4.74
CA THR A 21 -10.14 -4.70 5.35
C THR A 21 -10.96 -3.65 4.61
N GLU A 22 -10.83 -2.39 5.00
CA GLU A 22 -11.46 -1.27 4.29
C GLU A 22 -11.00 -1.13 2.84
N GLY A 23 -10.00 -1.89 2.45
CA GLY A 23 -9.40 -1.95 1.14
C GLY A 23 -7.90 -1.80 1.22
N ASP A 24 -7.16 -2.76 0.68
CA ASP A 24 -5.72 -2.72 0.65
C ASP A 24 -5.22 -2.29 -0.72
N ASN A 25 -4.18 -1.45 -0.72
CA ASN A 25 -3.49 -1.03 -1.92
C ASN A 25 -2.11 -1.68 -1.96
N LEU A 26 -1.77 -2.24 -3.12
CA LEU A 26 -0.47 -2.86 -3.35
C LEU A 26 0.43 -1.91 -4.13
N TYR A 27 1.66 -1.80 -3.67
CA TYR A 27 2.74 -1.11 -4.36
C TYR A 27 3.93 -2.04 -4.43
N ARG A 28 4.61 -2.08 -5.55
CA ARG A 28 5.76 -2.97 -5.71
C ARG A 28 6.85 -2.33 -6.56
N TRP A 29 8.07 -2.65 -6.21
CA TRP A 29 9.26 -2.17 -6.91
C TRP A 29 10.30 -3.26 -6.98
N SER A 30 11.21 -3.11 -7.94
CA SER A 30 12.48 -3.82 -7.96
C SER A 30 13.56 -2.77 -7.74
N VAL A 31 14.37 -2.95 -6.71
CA VAL A 31 15.38 -1.95 -6.34
C VAL A 31 16.75 -2.58 -6.20
N ASP A 32 17.77 -1.80 -6.50
CA ASP A 32 19.16 -2.18 -6.25
C ASP A 32 19.61 -1.57 -4.93
N VAL A 33 20.07 -2.42 -4.02
CA VAL A 33 20.63 -1.99 -2.75
C VAL A 33 22.15 -1.90 -2.87
N LYS A 34 22.69 -0.76 -2.50
CA LYS A 34 24.12 -0.48 -2.46
C LYS A 34 24.45 0.11 -1.10
N ASP A 35 25.57 -0.34 -0.52
CA ASP A 35 26.00 0.10 0.82
C ASP A 35 24.90 -0.13 1.87
N SER A 36 24.25 -1.30 1.80
CA SER A 36 23.23 -1.77 2.75
C SER A 36 21.92 -0.99 2.75
N LYS A 37 21.72 -0.02 1.86
CA LYS A 37 20.53 0.82 1.90
C LYS A 37 20.05 1.22 0.51
N SER A 38 18.74 1.34 0.38
CA SER A 38 18.08 1.99 -0.77
C SER A 38 16.87 2.76 -0.28
N VAL A 39 16.52 3.83 -0.96
CA VAL A 39 15.35 4.65 -0.62
C VAL A 39 14.43 4.73 -1.82
N ILE A 40 13.16 4.43 -1.61
CA ILE A 40 12.11 4.54 -2.61
C ILE A 40 11.26 5.77 -2.27
N GLU A 41 11.12 6.67 -3.22
CA GLU A 41 10.20 7.79 -3.08
C GLU A 41 8.78 7.33 -3.37
N LEU A 42 7.88 7.46 -2.38
CA LEU A 42 6.48 7.06 -2.54
C LEU A 42 5.70 8.10 -3.34
N PRO A 43 4.61 7.69 -4.03
CA PRO A 43 3.74 8.66 -4.68
C PRO A 43 3.23 9.73 -3.72
N ASP A 44 3.06 10.95 -4.19
CA ASP A 44 2.60 12.08 -3.37
C ASP A 44 1.26 11.80 -2.69
N TYR A 45 0.38 11.04 -3.33
CA TYR A 45 -0.93 10.73 -2.77
C TYR A 45 -0.89 9.63 -1.70
N TYR A 46 0.22 8.91 -1.55
CA TYR A 46 0.29 7.73 -0.68
C TYR A 46 -0.14 8.06 0.76
N ARG A 47 0.39 9.14 1.33
CA ARG A 47 0.12 9.52 2.71
C ARG A 47 -1.32 9.92 2.98
N PHE A 48 -2.06 10.32 1.94
CA PHE A 48 -3.47 10.71 2.06
C PHE A 48 -4.41 9.51 1.92
N LEU A 49 -3.94 8.42 1.34
CA LEU A 49 -4.76 7.27 1.00
C LEU A 49 -4.56 6.09 1.95
N ASN A 50 -3.39 5.93 2.55
CA ASN A 50 -2.97 4.69 3.21
C ASN A 50 -2.63 4.85 4.69
N LYS A 51 -2.99 3.82 5.45
CA LYS A 51 -2.61 3.59 6.86
C LYS A 51 -2.12 2.15 7.02
N ASN A 52 -1.56 1.83 8.19
CA ASN A 52 -1.16 0.46 8.55
C ASN A 52 -0.20 -0.16 7.52
N ASP A 53 0.85 0.56 7.18
CA ASP A 53 1.83 0.13 6.19
C ASP A 53 2.52 -1.17 6.60
N MET A 54 2.62 -2.11 5.65
CA MET A 54 3.42 -3.33 5.81
C MET A 54 4.30 -3.54 4.61
N VAL A 55 5.56 -3.92 4.84
CA VAL A 55 6.57 -4.04 3.78
C VAL A 55 7.21 -5.42 3.82
N TRP A 56 7.31 -6.04 2.66
CA TRP A 56 8.06 -7.29 2.45
C TRP A 56 9.16 -7.04 1.44
N VAL A 57 10.35 -7.55 1.73
CA VAL A 57 11.51 -7.40 0.85
C VAL A 57 12.15 -8.78 0.66
N ALA A 58 12.40 -9.14 -0.59
CA ALA A 58 13.00 -10.42 -0.92
C ALA A 58 14.12 -10.24 -1.96
N PRO A 59 15.28 -10.93 -1.78
CA PRO A 59 16.35 -10.87 -2.78
C PRO A 59 15.97 -11.58 -4.06
N THR A 60 16.47 -11.08 -5.19
CA THR A 60 16.34 -11.72 -6.49
C THR A 60 17.69 -12.32 -6.91
N ASP A 61 17.69 -13.58 -7.31
CA ASP A 61 18.89 -14.30 -7.84
C ASP A 61 20.14 -14.25 -6.95
N HIS A 62 20.01 -14.01 -5.65
CA HIS A 62 21.12 -14.05 -4.69
C HIS A 62 20.59 -14.27 -3.29
N PHE A 63 21.47 -14.62 -2.37
CA PHE A 63 21.14 -14.73 -0.95
C PHE A 63 21.33 -13.38 -0.26
N GLY A 64 20.38 -12.98 0.56
CA GLY A 64 20.44 -11.76 1.34
C GLY A 64 19.22 -11.67 2.24
N ALA A 65 19.37 -10.94 3.34
CA ALA A 65 18.27 -10.60 4.22
C ALA A 65 18.05 -9.09 4.21
N ALA A 66 16.79 -8.69 4.17
CA ALA A 66 16.44 -7.29 4.07
C ALA A 66 15.10 -6.99 4.75
N TYR A 67 14.90 -5.74 5.11
CA TYR A 67 13.61 -5.24 5.56
C TYR A 67 13.34 -3.87 4.96
N GLY A 68 12.07 -3.51 4.91
CA GLY A 68 11.64 -2.20 4.48
C GLY A 68 10.82 -1.50 5.56
N LYS A 69 10.90 -0.19 5.57
CA LYS A 69 10.16 0.65 6.51
C LYS A 69 9.69 1.92 5.80
N VAL A 70 8.41 2.21 5.93
CA VAL A 70 7.86 3.49 5.48
C VAL A 70 8.22 4.56 6.52
N THR A 71 8.68 5.72 6.06
CA THR A 71 9.00 6.83 6.95
C THR A 71 7.76 7.36 7.66
N SER A 72 7.93 8.00 8.80
CA SER A 72 6.80 8.48 9.62
C SER A 72 5.92 9.49 8.89
N ASP A 73 6.48 10.24 7.94
CA ASP A 73 5.72 11.17 7.09
C ASP A 73 5.09 10.51 5.87
N GLN A 74 5.30 9.21 5.68
CA GLN A 74 4.81 8.42 4.54
C GLN A 74 5.24 8.96 3.17
N ARG A 75 6.40 9.57 3.09
CA ARG A 75 6.96 10.09 1.83
C ARG A 75 7.94 9.14 1.17
N CYS A 76 8.63 8.32 1.96
CA CYS A 76 9.66 7.41 1.47
C CYS A 76 9.51 6.03 2.11
N LEU A 77 10.03 5.03 1.41
CA LEU A 77 10.21 3.68 1.92
C LEU A 77 11.72 3.40 1.94
N GLU A 78 12.25 3.10 3.11
CA GLU A 78 13.65 2.77 3.27
C GLU A 78 13.83 1.26 3.26
N VAL A 79 14.76 0.77 2.43
CA VAL A 79 15.13 -0.65 2.35
C VAL A 79 16.53 -0.80 2.93
N CYS A 80 16.69 -1.68 3.91
CA CYS A 80 17.96 -2.02 4.51
C CYS A 80 18.25 -3.50 4.28
N ALA A 81 19.46 -3.83 3.84
CA ALA A 81 19.85 -5.19 3.51
C ALA A 81 21.27 -5.49 4.00
N ASN A 82 21.52 -6.78 4.29
CA ASN A 82 22.85 -7.24 4.70
C ASN A 82 23.78 -7.57 3.53
N ALA A 83 23.26 -7.56 2.31
CA ALA A 83 24.04 -7.80 1.10
C ALA A 83 23.55 -6.89 -0.01
N ASP A 84 24.49 -6.36 -0.79
CA ASP A 84 24.15 -5.57 -1.98
C ASP A 84 23.57 -6.47 -3.06
N GLY A 85 22.70 -5.92 -3.86
CA GLY A 85 22.06 -6.62 -4.96
C GLY A 85 20.65 -6.13 -5.20
N ASN A 86 19.93 -6.83 -6.06
CA ASN A 86 18.55 -6.49 -6.40
C ASN A 86 17.56 -7.16 -5.43
N TYR A 87 16.55 -6.41 -5.05
CA TYR A 87 15.48 -6.87 -4.17
C TYR A 87 14.12 -6.50 -4.75
N ASN A 88 13.15 -7.41 -4.58
CA ASN A 88 11.75 -7.11 -4.80
C ASN A 88 11.14 -6.56 -3.52
N VAL A 89 10.36 -5.50 -3.65
CA VAL A 89 9.71 -4.83 -2.53
C VAL A 89 8.21 -4.83 -2.76
N LEU A 90 7.48 -5.29 -1.75
CA LEU A 90 6.02 -5.22 -1.71
C LEU A 90 5.60 -4.36 -0.52
N LEU A 91 4.82 -3.33 -0.80
CA LEU A 91 4.21 -2.48 0.21
C LEU A 91 2.69 -2.63 0.13
N ILE A 92 2.07 -2.90 1.26
CA ILE A 92 0.61 -2.90 1.38
C ILE A 92 0.21 -1.80 2.35
N GLY A 93 -0.67 -0.91 1.91
CA GLY A 93 -1.31 0.09 2.73
C GLY A 93 -2.83 -0.11 2.71
N THR A 94 -3.48 0.12 3.84
CA THR A 94 -4.94 0.02 3.93
C THR A 94 -5.55 1.40 3.72
N ARG A 95 -6.61 1.46 2.92
CA ARG A 95 -7.31 2.72 2.61
C ARG A 95 -7.84 3.39 3.88
N LYS A 96 -7.65 4.68 3.96
CA LYS A 96 -8.15 5.52 5.06
C LYS A 96 -8.99 6.71 4.58
N ASP A 97 -9.22 6.83 3.27
CA ASP A 97 -10.05 7.90 2.72
C ASP A 97 -11.50 7.74 3.18
N THR A 98 -12.22 8.86 3.28
CA THR A 98 -13.59 8.89 3.82
C THR A 98 -14.55 7.98 3.05
N CYS A 99 -14.39 7.88 1.75
CA CYS A 99 -15.23 7.03 0.92
C CYS A 99 -15.09 5.56 1.30
N ALA A 100 -13.86 5.07 1.49
CA ALA A 100 -13.61 3.67 1.87
C ALA A 100 -14.03 3.39 3.30
N THR A 101 -13.64 4.24 4.26
CA THR A 101 -13.94 4.00 5.69
C THR A 101 -15.42 4.12 6.01
N SER A 102 -16.14 5.03 5.37
CA SER A 102 -17.59 5.18 5.58
C SER A 102 -18.40 4.05 4.94
N ALA A 103 -17.89 3.44 3.87
CA ALA A 103 -18.54 2.31 3.21
C ALA A 103 -18.24 0.96 3.88
N TRP A 104 -17.18 0.88 4.68
CA TRP A 104 -16.75 -0.38 5.29
C TRP A 104 -17.69 -0.78 6.42
N ARG A 105 -18.24 -1.99 6.31
CA ARG A 105 -19.21 -2.56 7.26
C ARG A 105 -18.73 -3.88 7.87
N GLY A 106 -17.44 -4.16 7.78
CA GLY A 106 -16.87 -5.42 8.25
C GLY A 106 -16.89 -6.51 7.19
N VAL A 107 -16.25 -7.64 7.49
CA VAL A 107 -16.12 -8.77 6.56
C VAL A 107 -17.46 -9.46 6.30
N GLU A 108 -18.30 -9.54 7.33
CA GLU A 108 -19.61 -10.22 7.28
C GLU A 108 -20.72 -9.26 7.68
N PRO A 109 -21.01 -8.19 6.88
CA PRO A 109 -22.06 -7.26 7.24
C PRO A 109 -23.43 -7.91 7.09
N ASP A 110 -24.36 -7.52 7.97
CA ASP A 110 -25.74 -7.96 7.86
C ASP A 110 -26.39 -7.39 6.58
N ARG A 111 -27.29 -8.17 5.97
CA ARG A 111 -28.08 -7.68 4.85
C ARG A 111 -29.10 -6.68 5.35
N THR A 112 -29.20 -5.57 4.63
CA THR A 112 -30.30 -4.64 4.82
C THR A 112 -31.48 -5.08 3.97
N ALA A 113 -32.73 -4.89 4.47
CA ALA A 113 -33.93 -5.21 3.71
C ALA A 113 -33.93 -4.45 2.37
N GLY A 114 -34.16 -5.18 1.27
CA GLY A 114 -34.16 -4.62 -0.09
C GLY A 114 -32.79 -4.46 -0.72
N SER A 115 -31.71 -4.78 -0.01
CA SER A 115 -30.36 -4.74 -0.59
C SER A 115 -30.10 -5.97 -1.46
N PRO A 116 -29.46 -5.84 -2.63
CA PRO A 116 -29.06 -6.99 -3.40
C PRO A 116 -27.98 -7.78 -2.69
N ALA A 117 -27.95 -9.10 -2.92
CA ALA A 117 -26.87 -9.94 -2.41
C ALA A 117 -25.55 -9.51 -3.09
N ARG A 118 -24.49 -9.37 -2.31
CA ARG A 118 -23.16 -9.10 -2.83
C ARG A 118 -22.40 -10.41 -3.00
N ASN A 119 -21.81 -10.58 -4.17
CA ASN A 119 -20.76 -11.58 -4.34
C ASN A 119 -19.47 -11.00 -3.81
N ILE A 120 -19.03 -11.53 -2.70
CA ILE A 120 -17.67 -11.31 -2.21
C ILE A 120 -16.92 -12.60 -2.52
N ALA A 121 -16.09 -12.52 -3.52
CA ALA A 121 -15.30 -13.66 -3.94
C ALA A 121 -14.15 -13.91 -2.97
#